data_3b3384cd5fa8088716369e3af8f02bf0
#
_entry.id   3b3384cd5fa8088716369e3af8f02bf0
#
_cell.length_a   1.000
_cell.length_b   1.000
_cell.length_c   1.000
_cell.angle_alpha   90.00
_cell.angle_beta   90.00
_cell.angle_gamma   90.00
#
_symmetry.space_group_name_H-M   'P 1'
#
loop_
_entity.id
_entity.type
_entity.pdbx_description
1 polymer ?
#
loop_
_entity_poly.entity_id
_entity_poly.type
_entity_poly.pdbx_seq_one_letter_code
_entity_poly.pdbx_strand_id
1 'polypeptide(L)'
;MISRLKMTFNSPQQAEPKRHPAPMRLGVSYNLFDGEELLEHSIHCIREKVDYISVVYQPVSNYGHACSDGLVDFLVELKMRGLVDEIQMYTPKIFSRDKNNASYNELEKRNVGLNISRRNGCTHHMSMDCDEFYVPEQFEYMKATIAEYDYESAACCLYDYYSDSIYRINGSNDKAYVSTIYKINNDTAYTFRSKSSPVKIDSTRKTNNKNYIVFDQLKVQMHHMNMVRKDLRKKYMSSTYLKHGFKAVESAISCYDRWEYPEQAMSPHGELFSLTKIDRIFNEFPFVTERRNDMAARLERTLRPTDRANL
;
A
#
# COMPACT_ATOMS: atom_id res chain seq x y z
N MET A 1 27.43 26.04 -1.26
CA MET A 1 28.20 24.78 -1.25
C MET A 1 27.45 23.81 -0.33
N ILE A 2 26.50 23.05 -0.87
CA ILE A 2 25.67 22.10 -0.11
C ILE A 2 26.38 20.74 -0.24
N SER A 3 26.99 20.27 0.83
CA SER A 3 27.64 18.98 0.87
C SER A 3 26.56 17.87 0.75
N ARG A 4 26.55 17.15 -0.36
CA ARG A 4 25.85 15.88 -0.51
C ARG A 4 26.47 14.88 0.48
N LEU A 5 25.83 14.66 1.61
CA LEU A 5 26.09 13.46 2.40
C LEU A 5 25.70 12.24 1.55
N LYS A 6 26.69 11.62 0.92
CA LYS A 6 26.53 10.26 0.41
C LYS A 6 26.38 9.36 1.64
N MET A 7 25.15 8.95 1.95
CA MET A 7 24.95 7.80 2.83
C MET A 7 25.50 6.57 2.10
N THR A 8 26.73 6.21 2.39
CA THR A 8 27.26 4.89 2.06
C THR A 8 26.55 3.92 3.00
N PHE A 9 25.52 3.24 2.51
CA PHE A 9 25.00 2.06 3.17
C PHE A 9 26.12 1.01 3.15
N ASN A 10 26.67 0.69 4.31
CA ASN A 10 27.42 -0.54 4.45
C ASN A 10 26.45 -1.67 4.13
N SER A 11 26.56 -2.25 2.95
CA SER A 11 25.83 -3.47 2.61
C SER A 11 26.09 -4.48 3.73
N PRO A 12 25.07 -5.11 4.31
CA PRO A 12 25.30 -6.23 5.20
C PRO A 12 26.21 -7.21 4.48
N GLN A 13 27.09 -7.87 5.22
CA GLN A 13 27.97 -8.91 4.65
C GLN A 13 27.12 -9.76 3.72
N GLN A 14 27.47 -9.80 2.44
CA GLN A 14 26.72 -10.58 1.46
C GLN A 14 26.68 -12.01 1.97
N ALA A 15 25.47 -12.46 2.33
CA ALA A 15 25.28 -13.85 2.68
C ALA A 15 25.73 -14.71 1.49
N GLU A 16 26.41 -15.81 1.74
CA GLU A 16 26.74 -16.74 0.65
C GLU A 16 25.46 -17.44 0.19
N PRO A 17 25.30 -17.64 -1.14
CA PRO A 17 24.14 -18.34 -1.66
C PRO A 17 24.11 -19.77 -1.15
N LYS A 18 22.94 -20.26 -0.76
CA LYS A 18 22.76 -21.65 -0.38
C LYS A 18 22.85 -22.55 -1.62
N ARG A 19 23.59 -23.65 -1.51
CA ARG A 19 23.72 -24.64 -2.61
C ARG A 19 22.38 -25.24 -3.03
N HIS A 20 21.42 -25.37 -2.10
CA HIS A 20 20.05 -25.87 -2.33
C HIS A 20 19.09 -25.08 -1.45
N PRO A 21 18.56 -23.93 -1.92
CA PRO A 21 17.58 -23.19 -1.15
C PRO A 21 16.30 -24.03 -0.96
N ALA A 22 15.77 -24.03 0.25
CA ALA A 22 14.48 -24.64 0.49
C ALA A 22 13.38 -23.88 -0.31
N PRO A 23 12.40 -24.56 -0.88
CA PRO A 23 11.34 -23.91 -1.64
C PRO A 23 10.60 -22.92 -0.73
N MET A 24 10.47 -21.69 -1.21
CA MET A 24 9.68 -20.68 -0.53
C MET A 24 8.19 -20.94 -0.78
N ARG A 25 7.42 -21.11 0.29
CA ARG A 25 5.96 -21.06 0.25
C ARG A 25 5.50 -19.74 0.86
N LEU A 26 5.03 -18.81 0.00
CA LEU A 26 4.70 -17.44 0.37
C LEU A 26 3.20 -17.26 0.60
N GLY A 27 2.84 -16.86 1.82
CA GLY A 27 1.51 -16.35 2.15
C GLY A 27 1.47 -14.83 2.11
N VAL A 28 0.46 -14.27 1.46
CA VAL A 28 0.19 -12.83 1.47
C VAL A 28 -1.11 -12.55 2.21
N SER A 29 -1.10 -11.52 3.06
CA SER A 29 -2.31 -11.04 3.72
C SER A 29 -2.54 -9.57 3.40
N TYR A 30 -3.69 -9.30 2.79
CA TYR A 30 -4.16 -7.94 2.56
C TYR A 30 -4.88 -7.41 3.79
N ASN A 31 -4.51 -6.20 4.24
CA ASN A 31 -5.24 -5.47 5.27
C ASN A 31 -6.24 -4.53 4.60
N LEU A 32 -7.53 -4.72 4.85
CA LEU A 32 -8.58 -4.00 4.17
C LEU A 32 -9.54 -3.33 5.16
N PHE A 33 -9.85 -2.09 4.90
CA PHE A 33 -11.00 -1.34 5.42
C PHE A 33 -11.60 -0.49 4.32
N ASP A 34 -10.75 0.12 3.50
CA ASP A 34 -11.07 1.05 2.42
C ASP A 34 -10.14 0.82 1.23
N GLY A 35 -10.55 1.18 0.03
CA GLY A 35 -9.77 1.00 -1.20
C GLY A 35 -10.01 -0.35 -1.87
N GLU A 36 -11.17 -0.96 -1.62
CA GLU A 36 -11.62 -2.19 -2.26
C GLU A 36 -11.55 -2.12 -3.78
N GLU A 37 -11.70 -0.93 -4.37
CA GLU A 37 -11.59 -0.68 -5.81
C GLU A 37 -10.21 -1.00 -6.40
N LEU A 38 -9.19 -1.07 -5.57
CA LEU A 38 -7.80 -1.39 -5.96
C LEU A 38 -7.43 -2.85 -5.67
N LEU A 39 -8.15 -3.52 -4.76
CA LEU A 39 -7.76 -4.83 -4.21
C LEU A 39 -7.61 -5.88 -5.30
N GLU A 40 -8.59 -6.04 -6.17
CA GLU A 40 -8.55 -7.05 -7.24
C GLU A 40 -7.38 -6.81 -8.19
N HIS A 41 -7.14 -5.57 -8.57
CA HIS A 41 -6.01 -5.19 -9.43
C HIS A 41 -4.66 -5.50 -8.77
N SER A 42 -4.52 -5.23 -7.47
CA SER A 42 -3.31 -5.57 -6.71
C SER A 42 -3.10 -7.08 -6.63
N ILE A 43 -4.16 -7.85 -6.36
CA ILE A 43 -4.10 -9.32 -6.34
C ILE A 43 -3.62 -9.87 -7.68
N HIS A 44 -4.15 -9.39 -8.79
CA HIS A 44 -3.76 -9.86 -10.12
C HIS A 44 -2.27 -9.68 -10.42
N CYS A 45 -1.61 -8.66 -9.85
CA CYS A 45 -0.18 -8.47 -10.03
C CYS A 45 0.67 -9.59 -9.42
N ILE A 46 0.19 -10.27 -8.37
CA ILE A 46 0.99 -11.22 -7.59
C ILE A 46 0.37 -12.61 -7.47
N ARG A 47 -0.91 -12.82 -7.83
CA ARG A 47 -1.65 -14.07 -7.54
C ARG A 47 -0.89 -15.32 -7.99
N GLU A 48 -0.34 -15.32 -9.19
CA GLU A 48 0.40 -16.45 -9.75
C GLU A 48 1.80 -16.66 -9.14
N LYS A 49 2.26 -15.71 -8.33
CA LYS A 49 3.59 -15.72 -7.72
C LYS A 49 3.55 -16.09 -6.24
N VAL A 50 2.37 -16.29 -5.66
CA VAL A 50 2.17 -16.58 -4.24
C VAL A 50 1.35 -17.84 -4.02
N ASP A 51 1.56 -18.49 -2.90
CA ASP A 51 0.95 -19.79 -2.60
C ASP A 51 -0.39 -19.66 -1.88
N TYR A 52 -0.58 -18.56 -1.14
CA TYR A 52 -1.77 -18.34 -0.33
C TYR A 52 -2.07 -16.85 -0.19
N ILE A 53 -3.30 -16.45 -0.49
CA ILE A 53 -3.76 -15.07 -0.29
C ILE A 53 -4.89 -15.04 0.73
N SER A 54 -4.72 -14.25 1.78
CA SER A 54 -5.80 -13.95 2.71
C SER A 54 -6.13 -12.46 2.69
N VAL A 55 -7.39 -12.13 3.00
CA VAL A 55 -7.83 -10.76 3.25
C VAL A 55 -8.30 -10.65 4.68
N VAL A 56 -7.65 -9.80 5.47
CA VAL A 56 -8.08 -9.44 6.82
C VAL A 56 -8.78 -8.09 6.75
N TYR A 57 -10.11 -8.12 6.80
CA TYR A 57 -10.92 -6.90 6.65
C TYR A 57 -11.50 -6.42 7.98
N GLN A 58 -11.72 -5.12 8.07
CA GLN A 58 -12.38 -4.47 9.20
C GLN A 58 -13.80 -4.05 8.80
N PRO A 59 -14.85 -4.46 9.56
CA PRO A 59 -16.21 -3.96 9.32
C PRO A 59 -16.38 -2.50 9.78
N VAL A 60 -15.48 -2.03 10.64
CA VAL A 60 -15.49 -0.67 11.21
C VAL A 60 -14.07 -0.12 11.22
N SER A 61 -13.87 1.14 10.83
CA SER A 61 -12.56 1.79 10.89
C SER A 61 -12.04 1.93 12.32
N ASN A 62 -10.76 2.28 12.46
CA ASN A 62 -10.17 2.63 13.75
C ASN A 62 -10.85 3.85 14.42
N TYR A 63 -11.74 4.55 13.72
CA TYR A 63 -12.47 5.74 14.19
C TYR A 63 -13.97 5.53 14.31
N GLY A 64 -14.47 4.30 14.10
CA GLY A 64 -15.89 3.95 14.26
C GLY A 64 -16.75 4.09 13.00
N HIS A 65 -16.17 4.39 11.83
CA HIS A 65 -16.92 4.45 10.57
C HIS A 65 -17.12 3.05 10.01
N ALA A 66 -18.31 2.74 9.52
CA ALA A 66 -18.59 1.46 8.86
C ALA A 66 -17.80 1.33 7.55
N CYS A 67 -17.46 0.10 7.16
CA CYS A 67 -16.92 -0.21 5.84
C CYS A 67 -17.97 0.03 4.75
N SER A 68 -17.57 -0.08 3.49
CA SER A 68 -18.49 0.06 2.34
C SER A 68 -19.59 -0.99 2.39
N ASP A 69 -20.80 -0.60 2.01
CA ASP A 69 -21.86 -1.55 1.69
C ASP A 69 -21.41 -2.47 0.55
N GLY A 70 -21.67 -3.77 0.70
CA GLY A 70 -21.25 -4.77 -0.29
C GLY A 70 -19.78 -5.23 -0.20
N LEU A 71 -18.94 -4.69 0.72
CA LEU A 71 -17.57 -5.14 0.87
C LEU A 71 -17.45 -6.65 1.09
N VAL A 72 -18.30 -7.21 1.94
CA VAL A 72 -18.26 -8.65 2.27
C VAL A 72 -18.64 -9.48 1.05
N ASP A 73 -19.68 -9.09 0.31
CA ASP A 73 -20.12 -9.77 -0.91
C ASP A 73 -19.03 -9.74 -1.97
N PHE A 74 -18.37 -8.60 -2.16
CA PHE A 74 -17.21 -8.47 -3.04
C PHE A 74 -16.06 -9.42 -2.65
N LEU A 75 -15.73 -9.50 -1.36
CA LEU A 75 -14.69 -10.42 -0.90
C LEU A 75 -15.07 -11.89 -1.13
N VAL A 76 -16.34 -12.24 -0.90
CA VAL A 76 -16.85 -13.60 -1.16
C VAL A 76 -16.74 -13.91 -2.66
N GLU A 77 -17.07 -12.97 -3.54
CA GLU A 77 -16.91 -13.12 -4.99
C GLU A 77 -15.44 -13.39 -5.37
N LEU A 78 -14.49 -12.58 -4.86
CA LEU A 78 -13.06 -12.81 -5.10
C LEU A 78 -12.62 -14.21 -4.66
N LYS A 79 -13.13 -14.69 -3.54
CA LYS A 79 -12.85 -16.03 -3.05
C LYS A 79 -13.45 -17.10 -3.96
N MET A 80 -14.69 -16.94 -4.39
CA MET A 80 -15.34 -17.89 -5.33
C MET A 80 -14.59 -17.97 -6.68
N ARG A 81 -13.98 -16.89 -7.10
CA ARG A 81 -13.15 -16.82 -8.32
C ARG A 81 -11.73 -17.35 -8.10
N GLY A 82 -11.35 -17.78 -6.91
CA GLY A 82 -10.03 -18.32 -6.59
C GLY A 82 -8.93 -17.27 -6.48
N LEU A 83 -9.28 -15.99 -6.42
CA LEU A 83 -8.31 -14.89 -6.24
C LEU A 83 -7.87 -14.74 -4.78
N VAL A 84 -8.74 -15.11 -3.84
CA VAL A 84 -8.51 -15.10 -2.39
C VAL A 84 -8.77 -16.48 -1.83
N ASP A 85 -7.85 -17.00 -1.01
CA ASP A 85 -7.98 -18.31 -0.39
C ASP A 85 -8.76 -18.23 0.94
N GLU A 86 -8.59 -17.15 1.71
CA GLU A 86 -9.25 -16.97 3.01
C GLU A 86 -9.65 -15.53 3.27
N ILE A 87 -10.83 -15.34 3.87
CA ILE A 87 -11.35 -14.05 4.33
C ILE A 87 -11.48 -14.11 5.85
N GLN A 88 -10.87 -13.16 6.55
CA GLN A 88 -10.93 -13.07 8.00
C GLN A 88 -11.40 -11.70 8.44
N MET A 89 -12.47 -11.64 9.22
CA MET A 89 -12.90 -10.41 9.86
C MET A 89 -11.99 -10.10 11.06
N TYR A 90 -11.59 -8.84 11.19
CA TYR A 90 -10.92 -8.28 12.36
C TYR A 90 -11.72 -7.11 12.90
N THR A 91 -12.16 -7.19 14.15
CA THR A 91 -12.83 -6.07 14.82
C THR A 91 -11.81 -5.29 15.65
N PRO A 92 -11.63 -3.98 15.38
CA PRO A 92 -10.75 -3.16 16.22
C PRO A 92 -11.13 -3.22 17.69
N LYS A 93 -10.14 -3.37 18.55
CA LYS A 93 -10.36 -3.42 19.99
C LYS A 93 -10.49 -2.05 20.63
N ILE A 94 -9.87 -1.05 19.99
CA ILE A 94 -9.78 0.32 20.49
C ILE A 94 -10.21 1.26 19.38
N PHE A 95 -11.23 2.06 19.66
CA PHE A 95 -11.72 3.13 18.79
C PHE A 95 -11.24 4.46 19.36
N SER A 96 -10.32 5.12 18.70
CA SER A 96 -9.79 6.39 19.16
C SER A 96 -9.10 7.14 18.02
N ARG A 97 -9.18 8.47 18.03
CA ARG A 97 -8.39 9.33 17.15
C ARG A 97 -6.92 9.40 17.54
N ASP A 98 -6.51 8.73 18.61
CA ASP A 98 -5.11 8.61 18.96
C ASP A 98 -4.39 7.73 17.94
N LYS A 99 -3.34 8.29 17.35
CA LYS A 99 -2.48 7.59 16.37
C LYS A 99 -1.94 6.26 16.92
N ASN A 100 -1.62 6.19 18.21
CA ASN A 100 -1.07 5.00 18.82
C ASN A 100 -2.08 3.83 18.81
N ASN A 101 -3.37 4.13 19.03
CA ASN A 101 -4.42 3.14 19.01
C ASN A 101 -4.70 2.61 17.60
N ALA A 102 -4.71 3.49 16.59
CA ALA A 102 -4.82 3.08 15.19
C ALA A 102 -3.65 2.16 14.78
N SER A 103 -2.42 2.54 15.14
CA SER A 103 -1.23 1.72 14.86
C SER A 103 -1.27 0.39 15.59
N TYR A 104 -1.83 0.32 16.80
CA TYR A 104 -2.01 -0.93 17.53
C TYR A 104 -2.98 -1.87 16.80
N ASN A 105 -4.14 -1.39 16.38
CA ASN A 105 -5.09 -2.18 15.60
C ASN A 105 -4.48 -2.68 14.28
N GLU A 106 -3.69 -1.83 13.59
CA GLU A 106 -2.97 -2.23 12.38
C GLU A 106 -1.97 -3.35 12.66
N LEU A 107 -1.19 -3.24 13.73
CA LEU A 107 -0.23 -4.26 14.13
C LEU A 107 -0.93 -5.60 14.42
N GLU A 108 -2.03 -5.57 15.18
CA GLU A 108 -2.82 -6.75 15.50
C GLU A 108 -3.39 -7.41 14.22
N LYS A 109 -3.94 -6.62 13.32
CA LYS A 109 -4.47 -7.09 12.04
C LYS A 109 -3.39 -7.78 11.19
N ARG A 110 -2.17 -7.21 11.12
CA ARG A 110 -1.02 -7.83 10.44
C ARG A 110 -0.63 -9.16 11.09
N ASN A 111 -0.67 -9.26 12.42
CA ASN A 111 -0.42 -10.51 13.12
C ASN A 111 -1.51 -11.57 12.87
N VAL A 112 -2.76 -11.17 12.67
CA VAL A 112 -3.82 -12.09 12.22
C VAL A 112 -3.45 -12.69 10.87
N GLY A 113 -3.07 -11.87 9.90
CA GLY A 113 -2.62 -12.31 8.58
C GLY A 113 -1.40 -13.22 8.61
N LEU A 114 -0.40 -12.90 9.43
CA LEU A 114 0.78 -13.74 9.66
C LEU A 114 0.39 -15.13 10.22
N ASN A 115 -0.53 -15.16 11.17
CA ASN A 115 -1.00 -16.42 11.75
C ASN A 115 -1.81 -17.25 10.74
N ILE A 116 -2.54 -16.62 9.82
CA ILE A 116 -3.18 -17.31 8.71
C ILE A 116 -2.12 -17.98 7.82
N SER A 117 -1.10 -17.27 7.40
CA SER A 117 -0.01 -17.85 6.60
C SER A 117 0.68 -18.99 7.32
N ARG A 118 0.98 -18.83 8.63
CA ARG A 118 1.63 -19.86 9.44
C ARG A 118 0.81 -21.16 9.51
N ARG A 119 -0.50 -21.08 9.82
CA ARG A 119 -1.35 -22.28 9.97
C ARG A 119 -1.63 -22.97 8.62
N ASN A 120 -1.46 -22.25 7.51
CA ASN A 120 -1.57 -22.80 6.15
C ASN A 120 -0.23 -23.29 5.59
N GLY A 121 0.79 -23.45 6.45
CA GLY A 121 2.06 -24.07 6.10
C GLY A 121 2.96 -23.20 5.21
N CYS A 122 2.74 -21.88 5.18
CA CYS A 122 3.65 -20.97 4.51
C CYS A 122 4.97 -20.85 5.28
N THR A 123 6.08 -20.77 4.56
CA THR A 123 7.42 -20.56 5.13
C THR A 123 7.77 -19.08 5.23
N HIS A 124 7.08 -18.26 4.43
CA HIS A 124 7.27 -16.81 4.38
C HIS A 124 5.91 -16.11 4.36
N HIS A 125 5.91 -14.86 4.82
CA HIS A 125 4.72 -14.03 4.88
C HIS A 125 5.00 -12.62 4.39
N MET A 126 3.99 -12.03 3.73
CA MET A 126 3.97 -10.64 3.34
C MET A 126 2.64 -10.00 3.74
N SER A 127 2.70 -8.87 4.42
CA SER A 127 1.51 -8.07 4.70
C SER A 127 1.42 -6.92 3.70
N MET A 128 0.31 -6.81 3.00
CA MET A 128 0.03 -5.78 2.01
C MET A 128 -1.21 -4.96 2.40
N ASP A 129 -1.25 -3.72 1.94
CA ASP A 129 -2.46 -2.93 1.87
C ASP A 129 -3.01 -2.99 0.43
N CYS A 130 -4.31 -2.79 0.23
CA CYS A 130 -4.96 -2.98 -1.06
C CYS A 130 -4.47 -2.04 -2.18
N ASP A 131 -3.80 -0.95 -1.81
CA ASP A 131 -3.26 0.07 -2.71
C ASP A 131 -1.75 -0.11 -3.01
N GLU A 132 -1.20 -1.28 -2.69
CA GLU A 132 0.20 -1.63 -2.95
C GLU A 132 0.30 -2.59 -4.14
N PHE A 133 1.18 -2.25 -5.08
CA PHE A 133 1.36 -2.95 -6.34
C PHE A 133 2.83 -3.29 -6.58
N TYR A 134 3.07 -4.43 -7.20
CA TYR A 134 4.40 -4.88 -7.61
C TYR A 134 4.41 -5.28 -9.07
N VAL A 135 5.49 -4.96 -9.78
CA VAL A 135 5.74 -5.50 -11.11
C VAL A 135 6.04 -7.01 -10.96
N PRO A 136 5.33 -7.90 -11.68
CA PRO A 136 5.46 -9.36 -11.49
C PRO A 136 6.89 -9.89 -11.57
N GLU A 137 7.69 -9.38 -12.50
CA GLU A 137 9.10 -9.78 -12.67
C GLU A 137 9.98 -9.33 -11.52
N GLN A 138 9.76 -8.13 -10.99
CA GLN A 138 10.47 -7.62 -9.81
C GLN A 138 10.07 -8.40 -8.54
N PHE A 139 8.79 -8.77 -8.44
CA PHE A 139 8.30 -9.58 -7.34
C PHE A 139 8.93 -10.98 -7.34
N GLU A 140 9.02 -11.64 -8.51
CA GLU A 140 9.68 -12.93 -8.64
C GLU A 140 11.19 -12.85 -8.33
N TYR A 141 11.88 -11.80 -8.82
CA TYR A 141 13.27 -11.55 -8.48
C TYR A 141 13.48 -11.38 -6.98
N MET A 142 12.57 -10.64 -6.31
CA MET A 142 12.61 -10.47 -4.85
C MET A 142 12.50 -11.81 -4.13
N LYS A 143 11.53 -12.65 -4.48
CA LYS A 143 11.34 -13.98 -3.90
C LYS A 143 12.57 -14.88 -4.10
N ALA A 144 13.07 -14.95 -5.34
CA ALA A 144 14.24 -15.76 -5.68
C ALA A 144 15.45 -15.35 -4.86
N THR A 145 15.72 -14.06 -4.77
CA THR A 145 16.85 -13.53 -3.99
C THR A 145 16.72 -13.86 -2.50
N ILE A 146 15.54 -13.70 -1.91
CA ILE A 146 15.31 -14.02 -0.50
C ILE A 146 15.55 -15.51 -0.25
N ALA A 147 15.03 -16.38 -1.12
CA ALA A 147 15.19 -17.83 -1.00
C ALA A 147 16.66 -18.25 -1.17
N GLU A 148 17.34 -17.73 -2.19
CA GLU A 148 18.74 -18.06 -2.50
C GLU A 148 19.70 -17.76 -1.35
N TYR A 149 19.55 -16.59 -0.73
CA TYR A 149 20.44 -16.13 0.34
C TYR A 149 19.89 -16.36 1.74
N ASP A 150 18.71 -16.97 1.87
CA ASP A 150 18.00 -17.23 3.13
C ASP A 150 17.83 -15.98 4.01
N TYR A 151 17.45 -14.86 3.39
CA TYR A 151 17.14 -13.67 4.16
C TYR A 151 15.86 -13.88 4.99
N GLU A 152 15.88 -13.39 6.22
CA GLU A 152 14.73 -13.47 7.11
C GLU A 152 13.72 -12.34 6.89
N SER A 153 14.18 -11.24 6.33
CA SER A 153 13.32 -10.10 6.02
C SER A 153 13.86 -9.29 4.84
N ALA A 154 12.96 -8.58 4.18
CA ALA A 154 13.29 -7.75 3.05
C ALA A 154 12.56 -6.40 3.11
N ALA A 155 13.18 -5.39 2.50
CA ALA A 155 12.56 -4.08 2.30
C ALA A 155 12.91 -3.54 0.92
N CYS A 156 12.02 -2.75 0.33
CA CYS A 156 12.27 -2.00 -0.89
C CYS A 156 11.77 -0.56 -0.76
N CYS A 157 12.19 0.31 -1.65
CA CYS A 157 11.64 1.66 -1.73
C CYS A 157 10.19 1.63 -2.23
N LEU A 158 9.45 2.67 -1.90
CA LEU A 158 8.10 2.87 -2.40
C LEU A 158 8.00 4.13 -3.26
N TYR A 159 7.13 4.08 -4.26
CA TYR A 159 6.75 5.23 -5.08
C TYR A 159 5.26 5.52 -4.86
N ASP A 160 4.96 6.75 -4.43
CA ASP A 160 3.58 7.20 -4.27
C ASP A 160 3.03 7.76 -5.59
N TYR A 161 1.74 7.54 -5.82
CA TYR A 161 1.00 7.99 -7.00
C TYR A 161 -0.18 8.87 -6.62
N TYR A 162 -0.54 9.77 -7.53
CA TYR A 162 -1.60 10.74 -7.34
C TYR A 162 -2.56 10.74 -8.51
N SER A 163 -3.84 10.70 -8.27
CA SER A 163 -4.91 10.80 -9.26
C SER A 163 -4.98 9.65 -10.26
N ASP A 164 -3.88 9.19 -10.81
CA ASP A 164 -3.75 8.05 -11.72
C ASP A 164 -2.38 7.39 -11.53
N SER A 165 -2.27 6.10 -11.87
CA SER A 165 -1.04 5.31 -11.82
C SER A 165 0.08 5.78 -12.77
N ILE A 166 -0.18 6.80 -13.60
CA ILE A 166 0.82 7.44 -14.46
C ILE A 166 1.42 8.71 -13.85
N TYR A 167 0.92 9.21 -12.72
CA TYR A 167 1.43 10.41 -12.08
C TYR A 167 2.14 10.07 -10.77
N ARG A 168 3.45 9.94 -10.85
CA ARG A 168 4.31 9.60 -9.70
C ARG A 168 4.74 10.85 -8.95
N ILE A 169 4.65 10.80 -7.62
CA ILE A 169 5.09 11.89 -6.74
C ILE A 169 6.61 11.93 -6.72
N ASN A 170 7.18 13.12 -6.95
CA ASN A 170 8.63 13.32 -6.94
C ASN A 170 9.20 13.24 -5.53
N GLY A 171 10.33 12.54 -5.37
CA GLY A 171 11.05 12.42 -4.10
C GLY A 171 10.40 11.47 -3.08
N SER A 172 9.34 10.71 -3.44
CA SER A 172 8.72 9.74 -2.54
C SER A 172 9.68 8.59 -2.20
N ASN A 173 10.44 8.11 -3.18
CA ASN A 173 11.39 7.00 -3.03
C ASN A 173 12.63 7.31 -2.17
N ASP A 174 12.96 8.59 -1.99
CA ASP A 174 14.15 8.99 -1.22
C ASP A 174 13.95 8.88 0.30
N LYS A 175 12.72 8.74 0.75
CA LYS A 175 12.33 8.91 2.17
C LYS A 175 11.59 7.73 2.78
N ALA A 176 11.05 6.83 1.96
CA ALA A 176 10.17 5.78 2.42
C ALA A 176 10.55 4.41 1.86
N TYR A 177 10.58 3.46 2.76
CA TYR A 177 10.76 2.05 2.47
C TYR A 177 9.62 1.26 3.07
N VAL A 178 9.28 0.16 2.43
CA VAL A 178 8.29 -0.79 2.91
C VAL A 178 8.94 -2.13 3.18
N SER A 179 8.58 -2.74 4.28
CA SER A 179 8.91 -4.14 4.52
C SER A 179 8.03 -5.02 3.64
N THR A 180 8.65 -6.01 3.01
CA THR A 180 7.99 -6.88 2.05
C THR A 180 7.80 -8.29 2.64
N ILE A 181 8.71 -9.20 2.40
CA ILE A 181 8.60 -10.60 2.75
C ILE A 181 9.39 -10.90 4.04
N TYR A 182 8.77 -11.68 4.93
CA TYR A 182 9.38 -12.17 6.16
C TYR A 182 9.36 -13.68 6.22
N LYS A 183 10.45 -14.27 6.70
CA LYS A 183 10.52 -15.70 7.03
C LYS A 183 9.69 -15.97 8.29
N ILE A 184 8.88 -17.02 8.25
CA ILE A 184 8.08 -17.45 9.39
C ILE A 184 8.91 -18.43 10.23
N ASN A 185 9.45 -17.93 11.34
CA ASN A 185 10.05 -18.71 12.40
C ASN A 185 9.02 -18.89 13.52
N ASN A 186 9.33 -19.71 14.53
CA ASN A 186 8.40 -20.00 15.64
C ASN A 186 7.95 -18.73 16.40
N ASP A 187 8.83 -17.75 16.51
CA ASP A 187 8.64 -16.50 17.25
C ASP A 187 8.41 -15.27 16.36
N THR A 188 8.35 -15.45 15.03
CA THR A 188 8.10 -14.32 14.12
C THR A 188 6.77 -13.67 14.44
N ALA A 189 6.79 -12.36 14.68
CA ALA A 189 5.63 -11.54 14.94
C ALA A 189 5.88 -10.09 14.50
N TYR A 190 4.83 -9.40 14.08
CA TYR A 190 4.88 -7.95 13.92
C TYR A 190 4.93 -7.28 15.29
N THR A 191 5.85 -6.34 15.46
CA THR A 191 6.11 -5.68 16.74
C THR A 191 6.66 -4.26 16.57
N PHE A 192 6.26 -3.34 17.47
CA PHE A 192 6.84 -2.00 17.51
C PHE A 192 8.28 -1.96 18.01
N ARG A 193 8.74 -3.03 18.69
CA ARG A 193 10.02 -3.05 19.40
C ARG A 193 11.22 -3.45 18.55
N SER A 194 11.01 -3.82 17.29
CA SER A 194 12.10 -4.24 16.42
C SER A 194 13.03 -3.07 16.08
N LYS A 195 14.35 -3.34 16.19
CA LYS A 195 15.43 -2.42 15.77
C LYS A 195 16.15 -2.90 14.51
N SER A 196 15.64 -3.93 13.86
CA SER A 196 16.41 -4.71 12.88
C SER A 196 16.50 -4.07 11.48
N SER A 197 15.69 -3.06 11.17
CA SER A 197 15.74 -2.46 9.84
C SER A 197 16.62 -1.21 9.81
N PRO A 198 17.58 -1.10 8.86
CA PRO A 198 18.46 0.06 8.70
C PRO A 198 17.75 1.23 8.03
N VAL A 199 16.60 1.01 7.43
CA VAL A 199 15.81 1.99 6.69
C VAL A 199 14.54 2.36 7.45
N LYS A 200 14.00 3.55 7.18
CA LYS A 200 12.75 3.99 7.79
C LYS A 200 11.59 3.21 7.20
N ILE A 201 10.96 2.40 8.01
CA ILE A 201 9.81 1.55 7.66
C ILE A 201 8.61 1.95 8.52
N ASP A 202 7.39 1.74 8.01
CA ASP A 202 6.17 1.80 8.80
C ASP A 202 6.33 0.96 10.08
N SER A 203 6.08 1.59 11.21
CA SER A 203 6.26 0.97 12.53
C SER A 203 5.39 -0.28 12.74
N THR A 204 4.27 -0.40 12.02
CA THR A 204 3.35 -1.55 12.10
C THR A 204 3.82 -2.75 11.26
N ARG A 205 4.86 -2.56 10.43
CA ARG A 205 5.41 -3.59 9.52
C ARG A 205 6.76 -4.14 9.94
N LYS A 206 7.18 -3.87 11.17
CA LYS A 206 8.44 -4.41 11.68
C LYS A 206 8.21 -5.78 12.30
N THR A 207 9.14 -6.69 12.07
CA THR A 207 9.18 -8.00 12.74
C THR A 207 10.45 -8.12 13.58
N ASN A 208 10.56 -9.20 14.34
CA ASN A 208 11.74 -9.54 15.14
C ASN A 208 12.87 -10.23 14.33
N ASN A 209 12.71 -10.41 13.02
CA ASN A 209 13.69 -11.01 12.12
C ASN A 209 14.95 -10.15 12.04
N LYS A 210 16.15 -10.78 11.91
CA LYS A 210 17.45 -10.08 12.03
C LYS A 210 18.23 -10.02 10.73
N ASN A 211 18.25 -11.11 9.95
CA ASN A 211 18.95 -11.16 8.68
C ASN A 211 18.06 -10.56 7.59
N TYR A 212 18.45 -9.41 7.03
CA TYR A 212 17.59 -8.67 6.09
C TYR A 212 18.35 -8.23 4.84
N ILE A 213 17.60 -8.02 3.77
CA ILE A 213 18.05 -7.33 2.55
C ILE A 213 17.21 -6.05 2.33
N VAL A 214 17.89 -4.98 1.91
CA VAL A 214 17.22 -3.80 1.34
C VAL A 214 17.50 -3.81 -0.15
N PHE A 215 16.47 -3.96 -0.95
CA PHE A 215 16.61 -4.00 -2.40
C PHE A 215 16.95 -2.62 -2.98
N ASP A 216 17.85 -2.63 -3.96
CA ASP A 216 18.12 -1.44 -4.77
C ASP A 216 16.84 -0.98 -5.47
N GLN A 217 16.64 0.35 -5.49
CA GLN A 217 15.44 0.98 -6.07
C GLN A 217 15.24 0.70 -7.57
N LEU A 218 16.29 0.29 -8.30
CA LEU A 218 16.21 -0.08 -9.70
C LEU A 218 15.84 -1.56 -9.90
N LYS A 219 15.87 -2.35 -8.83
CA LYS A 219 15.61 -3.79 -8.87
C LYS A 219 14.23 -4.17 -8.37
N VAL A 220 13.81 -3.60 -7.24
CA VAL A 220 12.50 -3.89 -6.62
C VAL A 220 11.90 -2.61 -6.09
N GLN A 221 10.66 -2.35 -6.47
CA GLN A 221 9.89 -1.18 -6.06
C GLN A 221 8.49 -1.60 -5.66
N MET A 222 7.95 -0.96 -4.64
CA MET A 222 6.53 -1.01 -4.34
C MET A 222 5.88 0.26 -4.90
N HIS A 223 4.84 0.10 -5.68
CA HIS A 223 4.04 1.17 -6.26
C HIS A 223 2.80 1.38 -5.40
N HIS A 224 2.75 2.49 -4.68
CA HIS A 224 1.71 2.79 -3.70
C HIS A 224 0.68 3.75 -4.29
N MET A 225 -0.49 3.22 -4.62
CA MET A 225 -1.61 3.97 -5.19
C MET A 225 -2.35 4.77 -4.11
N ASN A 226 -1.60 5.35 -3.18
CA ASN A 226 -2.09 6.02 -1.98
C ASN A 226 -3.19 7.05 -2.29
N MET A 227 -2.95 7.91 -3.28
CA MET A 227 -3.87 8.96 -3.70
C MET A 227 -4.47 8.69 -5.10
N VAL A 228 -4.52 7.43 -5.53
CA VAL A 228 -5.27 6.97 -6.69
C VAL A 228 -6.53 6.31 -6.17
N ARG A 229 -7.60 7.09 -5.99
CA ARG A 229 -8.82 6.64 -5.29
C ARG A 229 -10.07 7.05 -6.05
N LYS A 230 -11.11 6.21 -5.92
CA LYS A 230 -12.46 6.58 -6.33
C LYS A 230 -12.99 7.70 -5.43
N ASP A 231 -12.79 7.57 -4.12
CA ASP A 231 -13.18 8.56 -3.11
C ASP A 231 -12.00 8.85 -2.16
N LEU A 232 -11.24 9.89 -2.46
CA LEU A 232 -10.13 10.33 -1.61
C LEU A 232 -10.61 10.89 -0.27
N ARG A 233 -11.82 11.46 -0.23
CA ARG A 233 -12.44 11.97 1.01
C ARG A 233 -12.62 10.83 2.01
N LYS A 234 -13.21 9.71 1.57
CA LYS A 234 -13.41 8.53 2.41
C LYS A 234 -12.08 8.05 3.01
N LYS A 235 -11.02 7.95 2.19
CA LYS A 235 -9.69 7.57 2.66
C LYS A 235 -9.17 8.52 3.73
N TYR A 236 -9.21 9.83 3.51
CA TYR A 236 -8.67 10.80 4.46
C TYR A 236 -9.47 10.85 5.76
N MET A 237 -10.79 10.75 5.69
CA MET A 237 -11.66 10.73 6.86
C MET A 237 -11.50 9.45 7.70
N SER A 238 -11.06 8.35 7.09
CA SER A 238 -10.86 7.05 7.76
C SER A 238 -9.40 6.80 8.17
N SER A 239 -8.50 7.73 7.91
CA SER A 239 -7.07 7.58 8.14
C SER A 239 -6.52 8.55 9.20
N THR A 240 -5.25 8.35 9.56
CA THR A 240 -4.54 9.24 10.49
C THR A 240 -4.31 10.65 9.94
N TYR A 241 -4.68 10.96 8.71
CA TYR A 241 -4.55 12.30 8.13
C TYR A 241 -5.41 13.34 8.84
N LEU A 242 -6.53 12.97 9.44
CA LEU A 242 -7.37 13.89 10.23
C LEU A 242 -6.64 14.57 11.40
N LYS A 243 -5.53 14.02 11.88
CA LYS A 243 -4.70 14.66 12.92
C LYS A 243 -4.16 16.05 12.50
N HIS A 244 -4.05 16.32 11.19
CA HIS A 244 -3.57 17.59 10.64
C HIS A 244 -4.67 18.66 10.56
N GLY A 245 -5.87 18.32 10.98
CA GLY A 245 -7.01 19.20 11.03
C GLY A 245 -7.91 19.10 9.80
N PHE A 246 -9.19 19.23 10.03
CA PHE A 246 -10.24 19.08 9.00
C PHE A 246 -10.03 20.04 7.82
N LYS A 247 -9.63 21.30 8.09
CA LYS A 247 -9.42 22.31 7.05
C LYS A 247 -8.30 21.93 6.06
N ALA A 248 -7.21 21.35 6.55
CA ALA A 248 -6.10 20.92 5.69
C ALA A 248 -6.53 19.74 4.79
N VAL A 249 -7.27 18.79 5.36
CA VAL A 249 -7.84 17.65 4.61
C VAL A 249 -8.80 18.13 3.53
N GLU A 250 -9.73 19.05 3.83
CA GLU A 250 -10.67 19.63 2.87
C GLU A 250 -9.95 20.38 1.74
N SER A 251 -8.89 21.11 2.05
CA SER A 251 -8.09 21.80 1.04
C SER A 251 -7.41 20.82 0.10
N ALA A 252 -6.87 19.72 0.63
CA ALA A 252 -6.24 18.67 -0.19
C ALA A 252 -7.27 17.96 -1.09
N ILE A 253 -8.47 17.67 -0.58
CA ILE A 253 -9.57 17.08 -1.36
C ILE A 253 -10.00 18.03 -2.46
N SER A 254 -10.21 19.31 -2.15
CA SER A 254 -10.57 20.34 -3.14
C SER A 254 -9.49 20.54 -4.21
N CYS A 255 -8.22 20.40 -3.85
CA CYS A 255 -7.13 20.38 -4.82
C CYS A 255 -7.22 19.14 -5.72
N TYR A 256 -7.39 17.96 -5.13
CA TYR A 256 -7.51 16.69 -5.85
C TYR A 256 -8.66 16.67 -6.88
N ASP A 257 -9.81 17.20 -6.50
CA ASP A 257 -11.02 17.22 -7.34
C ASP A 257 -10.89 18.14 -8.58
N ARG A 258 -9.93 19.10 -8.55
CA ARG A 258 -9.71 20.07 -9.62
C ARG A 258 -8.36 19.93 -10.30
N TRP A 259 -7.51 19.02 -9.77
CA TRP A 259 -6.13 18.92 -10.22
C TRP A 259 -5.99 18.44 -11.66
N GLU A 260 -5.15 19.14 -12.41
CA GLU A 260 -4.76 18.79 -13.77
C GLU A 260 -3.23 18.83 -13.91
N TYR A 261 -2.68 17.84 -14.63
CA TYR A 261 -1.26 17.81 -14.92
C TYR A 261 -0.91 18.94 -15.91
N PRO A 262 0.18 19.72 -15.74
CA PRO A 262 1.31 19.49 -14.81
C PRO A 262 1.26 20.27 -13.47
N GLU A 263 0.11 20.69 -13.00
CA GLU A 263 -0.01 21.46 -11.77
C GLU A 263 0.60 20.73 -10.57
N GLN A 264 0.97 21.50 -9.55
CA GLN A 264 1.34 20.91 -8.26
C GLN A 264 0.11 20.38 -7.55
N ALA A 265 0.27 19.22 -6.89
CA ALA A 265 -0.75 18.64 -6.04
C ALA A 265 -0.50 19.00 -4.57
N MET A 266 -1.53 18.87 -3.75
CA MET A 266 -1.49 19.19 -2.33
C MET A 266 -1.65 17.93 -1.48
N SER A 267 -0.75 17.77 -0.51
CA SER A 267 -0.85 16.73 0.51
C SER A 267 -1.91 17.08 1.57
N PRO A 268 -2.41 16.09 2.34
CA PRO A 268 -3.28 16.35 3.50
C PRO A 268 -2.61 17.15 4.61
N HIS A 269 -1.30 17.36 4.53
CA HIS A 269 -0.52 18.20 5.43
C HIS A 269 -0.47 19.67 4.97
N GLY A 270 -1.02 20.00 3.81
CA GLY A 270 -0.96 21.31 3.19
C GLY A 270 0.32 21.58 2.40
N GLU A 271 1.19 20.57 2.23
CA GLU A 271 2.42 20.71 1.45
C GLU A 271 2.12 20.50 -0.04
N LEU A 272 2.71 21.35 -0.89
CA LEU A 272 2.67 21.20 -2.33
C LEU A 272 3.78 20.26 -2.77
N PHE A 273 3.48 19.40 -3.74
CA PHE A 273 4.44 18.50 -4.36
C PHE A 273 4.27 18.44 -5.88
N SER A 274 5.38 18.22 -6.57
CA SER A 274 5.39 18.03 -8.02
C SER A 274 5.26 16.57 -8.39
N LEU A 275 4.79 16.33 -9.63
CA LEU A 275 4.61 14.99 -10.17
C LEU A 275 5.39 14.83 -11.47
N THR A 276 5.77 13.60 -11.75
CA THR A 276 6.32 13.18 -13.02
C THR A 276 5.32 12.26 -13.70
N LYS A 277 4.95 12.58 -14.94
CA LYS A 277 4.18 11.67 -15.79
C LYS A 277 5.12 10.57 -16.29
N ILE A 278 4.75 9.34 -16.08
CA ILE A 278 5.49 8.13 -16.51
C ILE A 278 4.63 7.29 -17.45
N ASP A 279 5.27 6.36 -18.15
CA ASP A 279 4.54 5.34 -18.90
C ASP A 279 3.70 4.47 -17.95
N ARG A 280 2.56 4.01 -18.44
CA ARG A 280 1.66 3.18 -17.65
C ARG A 280 2.28 1.80 -17.38
N ILE A 281 2.50 1.47 -16.13
CA ILE A 281 3.05 0.19 -15.67
C ILE A 281 1.93 -0.82 -15.41
N PHE A 282 0.83 -0.37 -14.84
CA PHE A 282 -0.33 -1.20 -14.49
C PHE A 282 -1.53 -0.85 -15.36
N ASN A 283 -2.47 -1.77 -15.51
CA ASN A 283 -3.70 -1.51 -16.24
C ASN A 283 -4.43 -0.28 -15.69
N GLU A 284 -5.13 0.42 -16.55
CA GLU A 284 -5.94 1.55 -16.13
C GLU A 284 -7.07 1.09 -15.19
N PHE A 285 -7.27 1.84 -14.12
CA PHE A 285 -8.35 1.55 -13.19
C PHE A 285 -9.67 2.15 -13.72
N PRO A 286 -10.75 1.37 -13.84
CA PRO A 286 -12.02 1.85 -14.40
C PRO A 286 -12.54 3.14 -13.75
N PHE A 287 -12.42 3.25 -12.43
CA PHE A 287 -12.87 4.42 -11.68
C PHE A 287 -12.08 5.70 -11.99
N VAL A 288 -10.83 5.60 -12.49
CA VAL A 288 -10.03 6.75 -12.93
C VAL A 288 -10.61 7.30 -14.22
N THR A 289 -10.98 6.43 -15.16
CA THR A 289 -11.64 6.80 -16.41
C THR A 289 -13.01 7.43 -16.14
N GLU A 290 -13.82 6.84 -15.26
CA GLU A 290 -15.12 7.38 -14.84
C GLU A 290 -14.97 8.80 -14.28
N ARG A 291 -14.04 9.01 -13.36
CA ARG A 291 -13.77 10.33 -12.77
C ARG A 291 -13.37 11.37 -13.82
N ARG A 292 -12.51 11.01 -14.78
CA ARG A 292 -12.11 11.92 -15.87
C ARG A 292 -13.29 12.32 -16.73
N ASN A 293 -14.17 11.38 -17.06
CA ASN A 293 -15.38 11.62 -17.83
C ASN A 293 -16.34 12.56 -17.09
N ASP A 294 -16.50 12.37 -15.77
CA ASP A 294 -17.31 13.25 -14.94
C ASP A 294 -16.75 14.67 -14.85
N MET A 295 -15.43 14.82 -14.74
CA MET A 295 -14.77 16.12 -14.75
C MET A 295 -14.95 16.82 -16.09
N ALA A 296 -14.74 16.14 -17.21
CA ALA A 296 -14.96 16.67 -18.55
C ALA A 296 -16.42 17.14 -18.74
N ALA A 297 -17.39 16.32 -18.32
CA ALA A 297 -18.81 16.67 -18.39
C ALA A 297 -19.18 17.88 -17.50
N ARG A 298 -18.51 18.06 -16.35
CA ARG A 298 -18.68 19.25 -15.50
C ARG A 298 -18.14 20.52 -16.17
N LEU A 299 -16.94 20.43 -16.74
CA LEU A 299 -16.31 21.53 -17.48
C LEU A 299 -17.15 21.97 -18.68
N GLU A 300 -17.65 21.02 -19.47
CA GLU A 300 -18.54 21.33 -20.60
C GLU A 300 -19.83 22.05 -20.17
N ARG A 301 -20.43 21.64 -19.04
CA ARG A 301 -21.62 22.33 -18.47
C ARG A 301 -21.30 23.74 -18.00
N THR A 302 -20.10 23.96 -17.48
CA THR A 302 -19.65 25.27 -16.99
C THR A 302 -19.28 26.20 -18.15
N LEU A 303 -18.79 25.65 -19.27
CA LEU A 303 -18.38 26.41 -20.46
C LEU A 303 -19.53 26.69 -21.45
N ARG A 304 -20.67 25.97 -21.36
CA ARG A 304 -21.85 26.31 -22.15
C ARG A 304 -22.34 27.68 -21.71
N PRO A 305 -22.47 28.69 -22.62
CA PRO A 305 -23.09 29.93 -22.27
C PRO A 305 -24.52 29.61 -21.84
N THR A 306 -24.80 29.72 -20.57
CA THR A 306 -26.17 29.58 -20.07
C THR A 306 -27.02 30.61 -20.77
N ASP A 307 -28.19 30.19 -21.23
CA ASP A 307 -29.37 30.94 -21.61
C ASP A 307 -29.62 32.17 -20.70
N ARG A 308 -28.80 33.20 -20.85
CA ARG A 308 -29.03 34.55 -20.31
C ARG A 308 -29.78 35.40 -21.30
N ALA A 309 -30.60 34.77 -22.12
CA ALA A 309 -31.50 35.46 -23.02
C ALA A 309 -32.92 34.98 -22.77
N ASN A 310 -33.47 35.19 -21.56
CA ASN A 310 -34.91 35.23 -21.28
C ASN A 310 -35.11 35.47 -19.78
N LEU A 311 -34.84 36.68 -19.36
CA LEU A 311 -35.49 37.35 -18.23
C LEU A 311 -35.55 38.86 -18.51
#